data_c5e159f4fe22bba752bee4383b1bd83a
#
_entry.id   c5e159f4fe22bba752bee4383b1bd83a
#
_cell.length_a   1.000
_cell.length_b   1.000
_cell.length_c   1.000
_cell.angle_alpha   90.00
_cell.angle_beta   90.00
_cell.angle_gamma   90.00
#
_symmetry.space_group_name_H-M   'P 1'
#
loop_
_entity.id
_entity.type
_entity.pdbx_description
1 polymer ?
#
loop_
_entity_poly.entity_id
_entity_poly.type
_entity_poly.pdbx_seq_one_letter_code
_entity_poly.pdbx_strand_id
1 'polypeptide(L)'
;IYNEENLEVHLGDASWLRRAEKMLSKERFDTTGFNDCTDNPIYYLIAQSLYDLDPSPQSARSMGLLSIKNEKWNDAITYFTSAVDGEVDPIKKSRDHMRMAQINQKVGNLSSAKREIVDASRLNPSSGEIYLIWASVYAQAAGQCGNNVFEKNAVYWAAVNKLKQAKNIDPEISLRANKAIANYRKGFPDKSISFQFGFKEGDSYRIPCWINETVRVEF
;
A
#
# COMPACT_ATOMS: atom_id res chain seq x y z
N ILE A 1 -32.54 -12.40 1.62
CA ILE A 1 -32.04 -13.15 0.45
C ILE A 1 -30.68 -13.76 0.79
N TYR A 2 -29.73 -13.00 1.35
CA TYR A 2 -28.43 -13.47 1.77
C TYR A 2 -28.41 -13.64 3.30
N ASN A 3 -28.75 -14.84 3.78
CA ASN A 3 -28.76 -15.27 5.18
C ASN A 3 -28.10 -16.64 5.30
N GLU A 4 -27.89 -17.12 6.53
CA GLU A 4 -27.19 -18.38 6.80
C GLU A 4 -27.90 -19.59 6.18
N GLU A 5 -29.22 -19.65 6.29
CA GLU A 5 -30.03 -20.72 5.70
C GLU A 5 -29.87 -20.84 4.18
N ASN A 6 -29.89 -19.70 3.47
CA ASN A 6 -29.67 -19.68 2.03
C ASN A 6 -28.22 -19.98 1.67
N LEU A 7 -27.26 -19.60 2.52
CA LEU A 7 -25.85 -19.95 2.31
C LEU A 7 -25.65 -21.46 2.39
N GLU A 8 -26.20 -22.12 3.41
CA GLU A 8 -26.09 -23.58 3.58
C GLU A 8 -26.57 -24.36 2.35
N VAL A 9 -27.69 -23.92 1.75
CA VAL A 9 -28.24 -24.54 0.55
C VAL A 9 -27.35 -24.31 -0.68
N HIS A 10 -26.56 -23.23 -0.71
CA HIS A 10 -25.79 -22.80 -1.88
C HIS A 10 -24.27 -22.91 -1.70
N LEU A 11 -23.77 -23.58 -0.67
CA LEU A 11 -22.33 -23.77 -0.41
C LEU A 11 -21.56 -24.38 -1.58
N GLY A 12 -22.22 -25.22 -2.40
CA GLY A 12 -21.65 -25.82 -3.61
C GLY A 12 -21.91 -25.06 -4.90
N ASP A 13 -22.58 -23.91 -4.85
CA ASP A 13 -22.94 -23.11 -6.04
C ASP A 13 -22.03 -21.86 -6.15
N ALA A 14 -20.91 -22.01 -6.86
CA ALA A 14 -19.99 -20.90 -7.12
C ALA A 14 -20.66 -19.69 -7.80
N SER A 15 -21.68 -19.92 -8.63
CA SER A 15 -22.39 -18.82 -9.31
C SER A 15 -23.25 -18.01 -8.35
N TRP A 16 -23.92 -18.68 -7.41
CA TRP A 16 -24.68 -18.01 -6.36
C TRP A 16 -23.72 -17.25 -5.41
N LEU A 17 -22.63 -17.90 -4.97
CA LEU A 17 -21.64 -17.30 -4.09
C LEU A 17 -21.00 -16.05 -4.70
N ARG A 18 -20.63 -16.08 -6.00
CA ARG A 18 -20.11 -14.89 -6.69
C ARG A 18 -21.12 -13.74 -6.77
N ARG A 19 -22.39 -14.04 -7.03
CA ARG A 19 -23.43 -13.01 -7.02
C ARG A 19 -23.66 -12.43 -5.64
N ALA A 20 -23.69 -13.27 -4.63
CA ALA A 20 -23.85 -12.87 -3.23
C ALA A 20 -22.70 -11.99 -2.75
N GLU A 21 -21.44 -12.41 -3.00
CA GLU A 21 -20.22 -11.65 -2.69
C GLU A 21 -20.25 -10.27 -3.36
N LYS A 22 -20.50 -10.22 -4.68
CA LYS A 22 -20.58 -8.98 -5.44
C LYS A 22 -21.68 -8.03 -4.95
N MET A 23 -22.81 -8.56 -4.53
CA MET A 23 -23.94 -7.74 -4.05
C MET A 23 -23.69 -7.19 -2.65
N LEU A 24 -23.00 -7.95 -1.78
CA LEU A 24 -22.68 -7.52 -0.43
C LEU A 24 -21.45 -6.59 -0.38
N SER A 25 -20.50 -6.78 -1.28
CA SER A 25 -19.31 -5.91 -1.39
C SER A 25 -19.56 -4.62 -2.16
N LYS A 26 -20.73 -4.47 -2.81
CA LYS A 26 -21.05 -3.29 -3.59
C LYS A 26 -21.27 -2.08 -2.68
N GLU A 27 -20.44 -1.06 -2.86
CA GLU A 27 -20.64 0.25 -2.23
C GLU A 27 -21.98 0.86 -2.68
N ARG A 28 -22.70 1.39 -1.73
CA ARG A 28 -23.96 2.11 -1.93
C ARG A 28 -23.85 3.46 -1.24
N PHE A 29 -24.30 4.50 -1.91
CA PHE A 29 -24.43 5.82 -1.30
C PHE A 29 -25.82 5.94 -0.67
N ASP A 30 -25.84 6.23 0.62
CA ASP A 30 -27.05 6.53 1.39
C ASP A 30 -26.90 7.81 2.22
N THR A 31 -27.85 8.09 3.10
CA THR A 31 -27.84 9.28 3.95
C THR A 31 -26.66 9.34 4.95
N THR A 32 -25.96 8.25 5.15
CA THR A 32 -24.80 8.14 6.07
C THR A 32 -23.46 8.14 5.33
N GLY A 33 -23.48 8.09 3.98
CA GLY A 33 -22.29 8.08 3.13
C GLY A 33 -22.19 6.85 2.25
N PHE A 34 -20.96 6.48 1.87
CA PHE A 34 -20.70 5.25 1.13
C PHE A 34 -20.64 4.08 2.11
N ASN A 35 -21.56 3.13 1.94
CA ASN A 35 -21.66 1.92 2.74
C ASN A 35 -21.69 0.69 1.85
N ASP A 36 -21.10 -0.39 2.34
CA ASP A 36 -21.28 -1.74 1.81
C ASP A 36 -21.81 -2.67 2.92
N CYS A 37 -22.04 -3.92 2.60
CA CYS A 37 -22.51 -4.92 3.56
C CYS A 37 -21.36 -5.88 4.01
N THR A 38 -20.11 -5.49 3.86
CA THR A 38 -18.97 -6.35 4.23
C THR A 38 -18.80 -6.50 5.75
N ASP A 39 -19.51 -5.69 6.55
CA ASP A 39 -19.63 -5.86 8.00
C ASP A 39 -20.61 -6.96 8.42
N ASN A 40 -21.45 -7.42 7.48
CA ASN A 40 -22.35 -8.53 7.78
C ASN A 40 -21.55 -9.83 7.96
N PRO A 41 -21.72 -10.56 9.09
CA PRO A 41 -20.99 -11.81 9.33
C PRO A 41 -21.11 -12.83 8.20
N ILE A 42 -22.25 -12.86 7.50
CA ILE A 42 -22.48 -13.77 6.38
C ILE A 42 -21.56 -13.46 5.19
N TYR A 43 -21.13 -12.23 5.04
CA TYR A 43 -20.20 -11.87 3.95
C TYR A 43 -18.87 -12.63 4.07
N TYR A 44 -18.35 -12.77 5.30
CA TYR A 44 -17.14 -13.55 5.53
C TYR A 44 -17.34 -15.02 5.12
N LEU A 45 -18.45 -15.62 5.53
CA LEU A 45 -18.76 -17.02 5.21
C LEU A 45 -18.92 -17.23 3.68
N ILE A 46 -19.60 -16.31 3.01
CA ILE A 46 -19.77 -16.34 1.54
C ILE A 46 -18.42 -16.21 0.84
N ALA A 47 -17.59 -15.25 1.24
CA ALA A 47 -16.29 -15.02 0.62
C ALA A 47 -15.33 -16.21 0.86
N GLN A 48 -15.34 -16.79 2.06
CA GLN A 48 -14.57 -17.97 2.38
C GLN A 48 -15.04 -19.18 1.56
N SER A 49 -16.35 -19.47 1.53
CA SER A 49 -16.90 -20.58 0.75
C SER A 49 -16.63 -20.42 -0.74
N LEU A 50 -16.69 -19.19 -1.25
CA LEU A 50 -16.35 -18.92 -2.65
C LEU A 50 -14.86 -19.17 -2.92
N TYR A 51 -13.97 -18.74 -2.04
CA TYR A 51 -12.54 -18.96 -2.20
C TYR A 51 -12.19 -20.46 -2.13
N ASP A 52 -12.81 -21.21 -1.22
CA ASP A 52 -12.58 -22.65 -1.08
C ASP A 52 -13.10 -23.45 -2.27
N LEU A 53 -14.23 -23.04 -2.85
CA LEU A 53 -14.86 -23.72 -3.98
C LEU A 53 -14.25 -23.31 -5.34
N ASP A 54 -13.88 -22.06 -5.49
CA ASP A 54 -13.38 -21.46 -6.74
C ASP A 54 -12.26 -20.48 -6.43
N PRO A 55 -11.04 -20.98 -6.13
CA PRO A 55 -9.88 -20.15 -5.92
C PRO A 55 -9.54 -19.35 -7.18
N SER A 56 -9.77 -18.06 -7.13
CA SER A 56 -9.50 -17.13 -8.22
C SER A 56 -8.83 -15.86 -7.68
N PRO A 57 -8.15 -15.07 -8.52
CA PRO A 57 -7.59 -13.80 -8.10
C PRO A 57 -8.63 -12.88 -7.43
N GLN A 58 -9.88 -12.92 -7.90
CA GLN A 58 -10.94 -12.11 -7.33
C GLN A 58 -11.37 -12.58 -5.94
N SER A 59 -11.62 -13.90 -5.77
CA SER A 59 -12.01 -14.44 -4.46
C SER A 59 -10.86 -14.30 -3.44
N ALA A 60 -9.61 -14.47 -3.88
CA ALA A 60 -8.43 -14.21 -3.05
C ALA A 60 -8.37 -12.73 -2.58
N ARG A 61 -8.63 -11.76 -3.47
CA ARG A 61 -8.69 -10.33 -3.09
C ARG A 61 -9.75 -10.06 -2.04
N SER A 62 -10.93 -10.66 -2.19
CA SER A 62 -12.01 -10.50 -1.22
C SER A 62 -11.60 -11.02 0.16
N MET A 63 -10.95 -12.18 0.22
CA MET A 63 -10.38 -12.71 1.47
C MET A 63 -9.25 -11.84 2.03
N GLY A 64 -8.39 -11.30 1.16
CA GLY A 64 -7.33 -10.37 1.56
C GLY A 64 -7.89 -9.08 2.19
N LEU A 65 -8.92 -8.49 1.60
CA LEU A 65 -9.60 -7.29 2.14
C LEU A 65 -10.28 -7.57 3.47
N LEU A 66 -10.97 -8.71 3.61
CA LEU A 66 -11.56 -9.15 4.87
C LEU A 66 -10.50 -9.38 5.95
N SER A 67 -9.37 -9.95 5.57
CA SER A 67 -8.25 -10.14 6.50
C SER A 67 -7.67 -8.82 6.98
N ILE A 68 -7.56 -7.80 6.11
CA ILE A 68 -7.18 -6.42 6.51
C ILE A 68 -8.19 -5.87 7.54
N LYS A 69 -9.49 -5.99 7.25
CA LYS A 69 -10.55 -5.50 8.12
C LYS A 69 -10.52 -6.12 9.51
N ASN A 70 -10.16 -7.41 9.57
CA ASN A 70 -10.01 -8.16 10.82
C ASN A 70 -8.60 -8.08 11.43
N GLU A 71 -7.74 -7.19 10.92
CA GLU A 71 -6.34 -7.02 11.35
C GLU A 71 -5.47 -8.28 11.27
N LYS A 72 -5.88 -9.25 10.45
CA LYS A 72 -5.13 -10.49 10.17
C LYS A 72 -4.10 -10.25 9.06
N TRP A 73 -3.05 -9.50 9.39
CA TRP A 73 -2.09 -8.97 8.41
C TRP A 73 -1.37 -10.05 7.61
N ASN A 74 -0.98 -11.15 8.23
CA ASN A 74 -0.30 -12.27 7.56
C ASN A 74 -1.24 -13.00 6.60
N ASP A 75 -2.49 -13.23 7.00
CA ASP A 75 -3.49 -13.85 6.13
C ASP A 75 -3.76 -12.95 4.92
N ALA A 76 -3.87 -11.64 5.13
CA ALA A 76 -4.05 -10.67 4.06
C ALA A 76 -2.91 -10.73 3.03
N ILE A 77 -1.64 -10.79 3.47
CA ILE A 77 -0.49 -10.95 2.56
C ILE A 77 -0.60 -12.26 1.79
N THR A 78 -0.94 -13.36 2.45
CA THR A 78 -1.10 -14.69 1.81
C THR A 78 -2.16 -14.65 0.70
N TYR A 79 -3.32 -14.07 0.98
CA TYR A 79 -4.39 -13.97 -0.01
C TYR A 79 -4.05 -13.03 -1.17
N PHE A 80 -3.41 -11.87 -0.91
CA PHE A 80 -2.97 -10.99 -2.00
C PHE A 80 -1.84 -11.62 -2.82
N THR A 81 -0.96 -12.42 -2.23
CA THR A 81 0.04 -13.21 -2.98
C THR A 81 -0.65 -14.19 -3.91
N SER A 82 -1.63 -14.96 -3.43
CA SER A 82 -2.43 -15.85 -4.26
C SER A 82 -3.14 -15.10 -5.40
N ALA A 83 -3.65 -13.90 -5.12
CA ALA A 83 -4.27 -13.05 -6.14
C ALA A 83 -3.28 -12.62 -7.22
N VAL A 84 -2.06 -12.19 -6.84
CA VAL A 84 -0.99 -11.80 -7.76
C VAL A 84 -0.56 -12.98 -8.65
N ASP A 85 -0.41 -14.16 -8.06
CA ASP A 85 0.05 -15.36 -8.77
C ASP A 85 -0.92 -15.78 -9.89
N GLY A 86 -2.22 -15.71 -9.62
CA GLY A 86 -3.26 -16.09 -10.58
C GLY A 86 -3.70 -14.98 -11.54
N GLU A 87 -3.37 -13.71 -11.28
CA GLU A 87 -3.81 -12.58 -12.10
C GLU A 87 -2.96 -12.42 -13.37
N VAL A 88 -3.56 -12.02 -14.47
CA VAL A 88 -2.87 -11.73 -15.74
C VAL A 88 -2.80 -10.23 -16.04
N ASP A 89 -3.73 -9.44 -15.49
CA ASP A 89 -3.79 -7.99 -15.68
C ASP A 89 -2.71 -7.29 -14.83
N PRO A 90 -1.72 -6.63 -15.47
CA PRO A 90 -0.63 -5.99 -14.73
C PRO A 90 -1.11 -4.85 -13.82
N ILE A 91 -2.18 -4.15 -14.18
CA ILE A 91 -2.72 -3.06 -13.35
C ILE A 91 -3.35 -3.61 -12.07
N LYS A 92 -4.06 -4.74 -12.16
CA LYS A 92 -4.62 -5.40 -10.98
C LYS A 92 -3.52 -5.98 -10.09
N LYS A 93 -2.50 -6.64 -10.67
CA LYS A 93 -1.31 -7.08 -9.93
C LYS A 93 -0.63 -5.92 -9.20
N SER A 94 -0.43 -4.80 -9.87
CA SER A 94 0.16 -3.61 -9.28
C SER A 94 -0.63 -3.13 -8.05
N ARG A 95 -1.96 -3.12 -8.13
CA ARG A 95 -2.82 -2.75 -6.98
C ARG A 95 -2.69 -3.72 -5.81
N ASP A 96 -2.57 -5.01 -6.08
CA ASP A 96 -2.39 -6.01 -5.02
C ASP A 96 -1.03 -5.86 -4.35
N HIS A 97 0.05 -5.62 -5.10
CA HIS A 97 1.36 -5.25 -4.56
C HIS A 97 1.30 -3.96 -3.72
N MET A 98 0.55 -2.94 -4.15
CA MET A 98 0.36 -1.73 -3.35
C MET A 98 -0.30 -2.02 -2.00
N ARG A 99 -1.30 -2.92 -1.96
CA ARG A 99 -1.95 -3.35 -0.71
C ARG A 99 -0.99 -4.10 0.19
N MET A 100 -0.21 -5.04 -0.36
CA MET A 100 0.82 -5.75 0.41
C MET A 100 1.88 -4.79 0.95
N ALA A 101 2.25 -3.76 0.19
CA ALA A 101 3.15 -2.70 0.66
C ALA A 101 2.57 -1.94 1.85
N GLN A 102 1.31 -1.55 1.79
CA GLN A 102 0.62 -0.85 2.88
C GLN A 102 0.49 -1.73 4.14
N ILE A 103 0.19 -3.03 3.97
CA ILE A 103 0.17 -3.98 5.08
C ILE A 103 1.56 -4.10 5.72
N ASN A 104 2.60 -4.33 4.91
CA ASN A 104 3.98 -4.41 5.38
C ASN A 104 4.40 -3.11 6.09
N GLN A 105 3.99 -1.95 5.57
CA GLN A 105 4.20 -0.66 6.23
C GLN A 105 3.50 -0.59 7.59
N LYS A 106 2.24 -1.02 7.66
CA LYS A 106 1.44 -1.03 8.90
C LYS A 106 2.07 -1.86 10.00
N VAL A 107 2.61 -3.03 9.66
CA VAL A 107 3.28 -3.92 10.61
C VAL A 107 4.76 -3.61 10.84
N GLY A 108 5.30 -2.55 10.22
CA GLY A 108 6.67 -2.11 10.40
C GLY A 108 7.73 -2.82 9.55
N ASN A 109 7.32 -3.71 8.64
CA ASN A 109 8.20 -4.43 7.72
C ASN A 109 8.57 -3.58 6.49
N LEU A 110 9.24 -2.43 6.73
CA LEU A 110 9.43 -1.38 5.71
C LEU A 110 10.28 -1.82 4.52
N SER A 111 11.25 -2.71 4.71
CA SER A 111 12.05 -3.26 3.62
C SER A 111 11.21 -4.16 2.70
N SER A 112 10.29 -4.94 3.26
CA SER A 112 9.31 -5.72 2.49
C SER A 112 8.32 -4.81 1.76
N ALA A 113 7.82 -3.77 2.42
CA ALA A 113 6.98 -2.75 1.78
C ALA A 113 7.66 -2.15 0.54
N LYS A 114 8.97 -1.82 0.63
CA LYS A 114 9.73 -1.32 -0.53
C LYS A 114 9.76 -2.33 -1.68
N ARG A 115 9.96 -3.63 -1.41
CA ARG A 115 9.96 -4.66 -2.47
C ARG A 115 8.63 -4.68 -3.22
N GLU A 116 7.54 -4.71 -2.48
CA GLU A 116 6.18 -4.68 -3.05
C GLU A 116 5.95 -3.42 -3.90
N ILE A 117 6.41 -2.25 -3.44
CA ILE A 117 6.29 -0.99 -4.18
C ILE A 117 7.09 -1.02 -5.48
N VAL A 118 8.29 -1.60 -5.47
CA VAL A 118 9.11 -1.75 -6.67
C VAL A 118 8.38 -2.62 -7.70
N ASP A 119 7.79 -3.74 -7.28
CA ASP A 119 7.04 -4.63 -8.17
C ASP A 119 5.77 -3.94 -8.69
N ALA A 120 5.04 -3.22 -7.83
CA ALA A 120 3.90 -2.40 -8.24
C ALA A 120 4.30 -1.36 -9.31
N SER A 121 5.44 -0.68 -9.13
CA SER A 121 5.91 0.37 -10.05
C SER A 121 6.37 -0.17 -11.42
N ARG A 122 6.87 -1.40 -11.46
CA ARG A 122 7.21 -2.07 -12.73
C ARG A 122 5.97 -2.43 -13.53
N LEU A 123 4.90 -2.85 -12.85
CA LEU A 123 3.64 -3.26 -13.46
C LEU A 123 2.78 -2.07 -13.88
N ASN A 124 2.86 -0.95 -13.16
CA ASN A 124 2.13 0.28 -13.45
C ASN A 124 2.99 1.53 -13.21
N PRO A 125 3.92 1.86 -14.12
CA PRO A 125 4.83 2.98 -13.95
C PRO A 125 4.17 4.36 -14.02
N SER A 126 2.93 4.45 -14.51
CA SER A 126 2.18 5.71 -14.66
C SER A 126 1.34 6.08 -13.43
N SER A 127 1.32 5.26 -12.38
CA SER A 127 0.55 5.54 -11.17
C SER A 127 1.34 6.37 -10.17
N GLY A 128 1.00 7.63 -10.00
CA GLY A 128 1.58 8.50 -8.98
C GLY A 128 1.30 8.03 -7.55
N GLU A 129 0.19 7.32 -7.33
CA GLU A 129 -0.17 6.77 -6.02
C GLU A 129 0.89 5.81 -5.45
N ILE A 130 1.54 5.03 -6.31
CA ILE A 130 2.65 4.14 -5.92
C ILE A 130 3.78 4.94 -5.27
N TYR A 131 4.14 6.08 -5.86
CA TYR A 131 5.21 6.93 -5.36
C TYR A 131 4.81 7.71 -4.10
N LEU A 132 3.52 7.98 -3.88
CA LEU A 132 3.03 8.50 -2.59
C LEU A 132 3.23 7.47 -1.47
N ILE A 133 2.87 6.20 -1.72
CA ILE A 133 3.09 5.11 -0.76
C ILE A 133 4.60 4.93 -0.53
N TRP A 134 5.40 4.96 -1.59
CA TRP A 134 6.87 4.85 -1.48
C TRP A 134 7.46 5.92 -0.56
N ALA A 135 7.05 7.18 -0.78
CA ALA A 135 7.48 8.29 0.06
C ALA A 135 7.08 8.12 1.53
N SER A 136 5.87 7.62 1.77
CA SER A 136 5.36 7.33 3.11
C SER A 136 6.20 6.25 3.82
N VAL A 137 6.53 5.16 3.12
CA VAL A 137 7.38 4.08 3.63
C VAL A 137 8.77 4.61 3.99
N TYR A 138 9.36 5.47 3.14
CA TYR A 138 10.65 6.08 3.44
C TYR A 138 10.59 7.03 4.63
N ALA A 139 9.59 7.90 4.69
CA ALA A 139 9.42 8.81 5.83
C ALA A 139 9.28 8.05 7.16
N GLN A 140 8.57 6.93 7.17
CA GLN A 140 8.46 6.08 8.36
C GLN A 140 9.80 5.43 8.75
N ALA A 141 10.68 5.18 7.77
CA ALA A 141 12.00 4.59 8.02
C ALA A 141 13.01 5.56 8.67
N ALA A 142 12.73 6.86 8.74
CA ALA A 142 13.65 7.86 9.28
C ALA A 142 14.16 7.51 10.68
N GLY A 143 13.30 6.93 11.55
CA GLY A 143 13.72 6.49 12.88
C GLY A 143 14.59 5.23 12.91
N GLN A 144 14.60 4.44 11.84
CA GLN A 144 15.23 3.12 11.75
C GLN A 144 16.49 3.11 10.86
N CYS A 145 16.69 4.16 10.05
CA CYS A 145 17.78 4.27 9.11
C CYS A 145 18.85 5.23 9.63
N GLY A 146 20.03 4.71 9.89
CA GLY A 146 21.17 5.51 10.31
C GLY A 146 21.42 5.51 11.83
N ASN A 147 22.63 5.91 12.20
CA ASN A 147 23.15 5.83 13.57
C ASN A 147 23.12 7.19 14.30
N ASN A 148 22.89 8.28 13.57
CA ASN A 148 22.88 9.64 14.08
C ASN A 148 21.72 10.45 13.50
N VAL A 149 21.50 11.66 14.01
CA VAL A 149 20.39 12.54 13.62
C VAL A 149 20.47 12.93 12.14
N PHE A 150 21.67 13.20 11.62
CA PHE A 150 21.85 13.54 10.21
C PHE A 150 21.38 12.40 9.29
N GLU A 151 21.87 11.17 9.52
CA GLU A 151 21.52 10.00 8.72
C GLU A 151 20.02 9.70 8.77
N LYS A 152 19.40 9.78 9.96
CA LYS A 152 17.97 9.58 10.15
C LYS A 152 17.16 10.62 9.38
N ASN A 153 17.56 11.88 9.46
CA ASN A 153 16.84 12.97 8.80
C ASN A 153 17.08 13.00 7.28
N ALA A 154 18.24 12.56 6.80
CA ALA A 154 18.54 12.45 5.37
C ALA A 154 17.55 11.57 4.60
N VAL A 155 16.88 10.64 5.28
CA VAL A 155 15.83 9.79 4.70
C VAL A 155 14.67 10.60 4.11
N TYR A 156 14.37 11.76 4.70
CA TYR A 156 13.30 12.63 4.18
C TYR A 156 13.63 13.22 2.80
N TRP A 157 14.90 13.38 2.43
CA TRP A 157 15.28 13.76 1.06
C TRP A 157 14.82 12.71 0.04
N ALA A 158 15.02 11.40 0.35
CA ALA A 158 14.53 10.33 -0.52
C ALA A 158 13.01 10.31 -0.58
N ALA A 159 12.32 10.48 0.55
CA ALA A 159 10.86 10.54 0.58
C ALA A 159 10.34 11.71 -0.28
N VAL A 160 10.92 12.90 -0.17
CA VAL A 160 10.53 14.06 -0.99
C VAL A 160 10.83 13.83 -2.47
N ASN A 161 11.93 13.16 -2.82
CA ASN A 161 12.22 12.80 -4.21
C ASN A 161 11.15 11.89 -4.81
N LYS A 162 10.62 10.91 -4.04
CA LYS A 162 9.49 10.08 -4.50
C LYS A 162 8.22 10.91 -4.71
N LEU A 163 7.95 11.89 -3.86
CA LEU A 163 6.81 12.81 -4.05
C LEU A 163 6.98 13.72 -5.27
N LYS A 164 8.20 14.19 -5.55
CA LYS A 164 8.50 14.94 -6.78
C LYS A 164 8.24 14.06 -8.02
N GLN A 165 8.66 12.79 -7.98
CA GLN A 165 8.37 11.81 -9.04
C GLN A 165 6.87 11.57 -9.21
N ALA A 166 6.13 11.39 -8.11
CA ALA A 166 4.69 11.21 -8.11
C ALA A 166 3.97 12.31 -8.90
N LYS A 167 4.30 13.57 -8.62
CA LYS A 167 3.73 14.75 -9.31
C LYS A 167 4.05 14.80 -10.79
N ASN A 168 5.27 14.40 -11.19
CA ASN A 168 5.68 14.42 -12.58
C ASN A 168 4.96 13.33 -13.40
N ILE A 169 4.66 12.20 -12.76
CA ILE A 169 3.98 11.06 -13.38
C ILE A 169 2.48 11.30 -13.44
N ASP A 170 1.90 11.82 -12.37
CA ASP A 170 0.47 12.00 -12.20
C ASP A 170 0.19 13.41 -11.63
N PRO A 171 -0.11 14.39 -12.50
CA PRO A 171 -0.39 15.75 -12.06
C PRO A 171 -1.63 15.87 -11.15
N GLU A 172 -2.60 14.94 -11.21
CA GLU A 172 -3.84 15.01 -10.42
C GLU A 172 -3.57 14.87 -8.93
N ILE A 173 -2.51 14.17 -8.55
CA ILE A 173 -2.13 14.01 -7.14
C ILE A 173 -1.26 15.15 -6.60
N SER A 174 -0.98 16.19 -7.41
CA SER A 174 -0.04 17.26 -7.05
C SER A 174 -0.38 17.95 -5.73
N LEU A 175 -1.66 18.15 -5.43
CA LEU A 175 -2.08 18.77 -4.16
C LEU A 175 -1.67 17.91 -2.95
N ARG A 176 -1.92 16.60 -3.03
CA ARG A 176 -1.57 15.64 -1.97
C ARG A 176 -0.05 15.54 -1.81
N ALA A 177 0.67 15.45 -2.93
CA ALA A 177 2.13 15.38 -2.95
C ALA A 177 2.76 16.66 -2.37
N ASN A 178 2.28 17.85 -2.75
CA ASN A 178 2.79 19.13 -2.21
C ASN A 178 2.57 19.24 -0.70
N LYS A 179 1.41 18.83 -0.19
CA LYS A 179 1.14 18.79 1.25
C LYS A 179 2.12 17.87 1.99
N ALA A 180 2.39 16.70 1.43
CA ALA A 180 3.35 15.75 1.99
C ALA A 180 4.80 16.29 1.92
N ILE A 181 5.21 16.91 0.80
CA ILE A 181 6.52 17.56 0.66
C ILE A 181 6.71 18.63 1.74
N ALA A 182 5.73 19.52 1.93
CA ALA A 182 5.82 20.57 2.94
C ALA A 182 5.96 20.00 4.36
N ASN A 183 5.33 18.85 4.63
CA ASN A 183 5.46 18.17 5.91
C ASN A 183 6.83 17.49 6.09
N TYR A 184 7.30 16.75 5.07
CA TYR A 184 8.56 16.00 5.16
C TYR A 184 9.79 16.90 5.16
N ARG A 185 9.73 18.08 4.54
CA ARG A 185 10.82 19.07 4.61
C ARG A 185 11.12 19.54 6.02
N LYS A 186 10.16 19.51 6.93
CA LYS A 186 10.39 19.81 8.35
C LYS A 186 11.32 18.81 9.05
N GLY A 187 11.46 17.62 8.47
CA GLY A 187 12.36 16.57 8.95
C GLY A 187 13.74 16.58 8.29
N PHE A 188 14.04 17.50 7.38
CA PHE A 188 15.34 17.58 6.73
C PHE A 188 16.46 17.84 7.76
N PRO A 189 17.67 17.33 7.55
CA PRO A 189 18.82 17.79 8.30
C PRO A 189 18.97 19.29 8.12
N ASP A 190 19.12 20.02 9.23
CA ASP A 190 19.41 21.44 9.11
C ASP A 190 20.82 21.69 8.57
N LYS A 191 21.04 22.94 8.14
CA LYS A 191 22.30 23.36 7.51
C LYS A 191 23.50 23.16 8.43
N SER A 192 23.35 23.43 9.73
CA SER A 192 24.48 23.34 10.68
C SER A 192 24.87 21.88 10.92
N ILE A 193 23.90 21.00 11.06
CA ILE A 193 24.13 19.56 11.19
C ILE A 193 24.78 19.03 9.91
N SER A 194 24.29 19.38 8.73
CA SER A 194 24.85 18.91 7.46
C SER A 194 26.32 19.31 7.30
N PHE A 195 26.68 20.56 7.67
CA PHE A 195 28.06 21.02 7.64
C PHE A 195 28.95 20.28 8.63
N GLN A 196 28.48 19.91 9.82
CA GLN A 196 29.24 19.10 10.78
C GLN A 196 29.62 17.73 10.22
N PHE A 197 28.77 17.18 9.32
CA PHE A 197 29.03 15.93 8.60
C PHE A 197 29.73 16.13 7.25
N GLY A 198 30.17 17.37 6.94
CA GLY A 198 30.99 17.69 5.77
C GLY A 198 30.18 17.87 4.46
N PHE A 199 28.87 18.04 4.54
CA PHE A 199 27.97 18.17 3.38
C PHE A 199 27.52 19.62 3.16
N LYS A 200 27.47 20.02 1.88
CA LYS A 200 26.94 21.30 1.40
C LYS A 200 25.67 21.07 0.58
N GLU A 201 24.87 22.11 0.43
CA GLU A 201 23.71 22.07 -0.45
C GLU A 201 24.11 21.66 -1.87
N GLY A 202 23.38 20.71 -2.46
CA GLY A 202 23.65 20.15 -3.78
C GLY A 202 24.61 18.95 -3.78
N ASP A 203 25.30 18.65 -2.70
CA ASP A 203 26.16 17.47 -2.62
C ASP A 203 25.35 16.18 -2.78
N SER A 204 26.00 15.13 -3.26
CA SER A 204 25.40 13.80 -3.33
C SER A 204 25.60 13.06 -2.00
N TYR A 205 24.51 12.54 -1.45
CA TYR A 205 24.55 11.71 -0.25
C TYR A 205 23.87 10.36 -0.52
N ARG A 206 24.53 9.27 -0.14
CA ARG A 206 23.93 7.92 -0.22
C ARG A 206 23.32 7.56 1.12
N ILE A 207 22.00 7.40 1.12
CA ILE A 207 21.26 7.01 2.31
C ILE A 207 21.68 5.58 2.70
N PRO A 208 22.11 5.39 3.95
CA PRO A 208 22.45 4.06 4.46
C PRO A 208 21.20 3.18 4.56
N CYS A 209 21.34 2.01 5.08
CA CYS A 209 20.29 1.02 5.28
C CYS A 209 19.70 0.44 3.98
N TRP A 210 18.58 -0.25 4.12
CA TRP A 210 17.87 -0.90 3.01
C TRP A 210 17.31 0.08 1.95
N ILE A 211 17.21 1.37 2.26
CA ILE A 211 16.79 2.41 1.28
C ILE A 211 17.81 2.49 0.16
N ASN A 212 19.09 2.65 0.49
CA ASN A 212 20.21 2.56 -0.44
C ASN A 212 20.02 3.40 -1.74
N GLU A 213 19.52 4.62 -1.61
CA GLU A 213 19.37 5.59 -2.69
C GLU A 213 20.33 6.78 -2.54
N THR A 214 20.77 7.32 -3.66
CA THR A 214 21.55 8.56 -3.70
C THR A 214 20.61 9.74 -3.87
N VAL A 215 20.75 10.73 -3.02
CA VAL A 215 19.94 11.95 -3.00
C VAL A 215 20.84 13.20 -3.09
N ARG A 216 20.22 14.34 -3.35
CA ARG A 216 20.87 15.64 -3.21
C ARG A 216 20.57 16.23 -1.84
N VAL A 217 21.60 16.82 -1.23
CA VAL A 217 21.47 17.58 0.03
C VAL A 217 20.65 18.85 -0.26
N GLU A 218 19.56 19.03 0.46
CA GLU A 218 18.65 20.20 0.42
C GLU A 218 18.47 20.73 1.86
N PHE A 219 18.28 22.07 2.04
CA PHE A 219 18.01 22.70 3.33
C PHE A 219 16.62 23.37 3.35
#